data_b80bb9443142e54c9a28be21739a2576
#
_entry.id   b80bb9443142e54c9a28be21739a2576
#
_cell.length_a   1.000
_cell.length_b   1.000
_cell.length_c   1.000
_cell.angle_alpha   90.00
_cell.angle_beta   90.00
_cell.angle_gamma   90.00
#
_symmetry.space_group_name_H-M   'P 1'
#
loop_
_entity.id
_entity.type
_entity.pdbx_description
1 polymer ?
#
loop_
_entity_poly.entity_id
_entity_poly.type
_entity_poly.pdbx_seq_one_letter_code
_entity_poly.pdbx_strand_id
1 'polypeptide(L)' 'MKLIANNYNEKDVFKIIREWSGLNQGEFAEKLGVSRMTIQSYERGVRRYTFQTLMKIANMYVYNIIIQKKQK' A
#
# COMPACT_ATOMS: atom_id res chain seq x y z
N MET A 1 -3.79 10.51 8.69
CA MET A 1 -2.43 9.95 8.70
C MET A 1 -1.75 10.24 7.37
N LYS A 2 -0.50 10.61 7.41
CA LYS A 2 0.21 11.09 6.22
C LYS A 2 1.45 10.24 5.97
N LEU A 3 1.69 9.90 4.68
CA LEU A 3 2.85 9.12 4.28
C LEU A 3 3.49 9.78 3.05
N ILE A 4 4.80 10.00 3.09
CA ILE A 4 5.54 10.46 1.94
C ILE A 4 6.13 9.24 1.24
N ALA A 5 5.43 8.78 0.20
CA ALA A 5 5.68 7.47 -0.40
C ALA A 5 7.05 7.35 -1.07
N ASN A 6 7.58 8.43 -1.61
CA ASN A 6 8.86 8.37 -2.31
C ASN A 6 10.09 8.28 -1.39
N ASN A 7 9.88 8.29 -0.07
CA ASN A 7 10.96 8.04 0.89
C ASN A 7 11.13 6.56 1.20
N TYR A 8 10.26 5.71 0.64
CA TYR A 8 10.23 4.28 0.93
C TYR A 8 10.22 3.47 -0.35
N ASN A 9 10.64 2.21 -0.26
CA ASN A 9 10.46 1.26 -1.34
C ASN A 9 8.97 0.93 -1.49
N GLU A 10 8.54 0.56 -2.70
CA GLU A 10 7.14 0.24 -2.98
C GLU A 10 6.57 -0.80 -2.02
N LYS A 11 7.33 -1.87 -1.78
CA LYS A 11 6.86 -2.94 -0.88
C LYS A 11 6.67 -2.44 0.54
N ASP A 12 7.54 -1.54 0.99
CA ASP A 12 7.48 -1.00 2.35
C ASP A 12 6.30 -0.07 2.52
N VAL A 13 6.00 0.74 1.52
CA VAL A 13 4.83 1.62 1.53
C VAL A 13 3.55 0.80 1.70
N PHE A 14 3.43 -0.27 0.95
CA PHE A 14 2.25 -1.13 1.00
C PHE A 14 2.09 -1.76 2.39
N LYS A 15 3.17 -2.30 2.92
CA LYS A 15 3.17 -2.93 4.23
C LYS A 15 2.83 -1.95 5.35
N ILE A 16 3.41 -0.75 5.29
CA ILE A 16 3.14 0.30 6.28
C ILE A 16 1.66 0.66 6.30
N ILE A 17 1.07 0.85 5.12
CA ILE A 17 -0.35 1.19 5.02
C ILE A 17 -1.22 0.09 5.60
N ARG A 18 -0.89 -1.18 5.30
CA ARG A 18 -1.63 -2.29 5.87
C ARG A 18 -1.52 -2.32 7.38
N GLU A 19 -0.30 -2.14 7.91
CA GLU A 19 -0.10 -2.13 9.36
C GLU A 19 -0.88 -1.00 10.03
N TRP A 20 -0.94 0.15 9.38
CA TRP A 20 -1.73 1.27 9.91
C TRP A 20 -3.22 0.97 9.92
N SER A 21 -3.70 0.11 9.01
CA SER A 21 -5.11 -0.27 8.98
C SER A 21 -5.50 -1.18 10.15
N GLY A 22 -4.52 -1.80 10.79
CA GLY A 22 -4.76 -2.75 11.86
C GLY A 22 -5.21 -4.12 11.38
N LEU A 23 -5.18 -4.35 10.06
CA LEU A 23 -5.65 -5.61 9.47
C LEU A 23 -4.47 -6.52 9.17
N ASN A 24 -4.70 -7.84 9.27
CA ASN A 24 -3.71 -8.80 8.82
C ASN A 24 -3.79 -8.95 7.29
N GLN A 25 -2.89 -9.74 6.72
CA GLN A 25 -2.83 -9.91 5.27
C GLN A 25 -4.12 -10.46 4.68
N GLY A 26 -4.72 -11.44 5.34
CA GLY A 26 -5.96 -12.04 4.87
C GLY A 26 -7.12 -11.07 4.88
N GLU A 27 -7.26 -10.32 5.96
CA GLU A 27 -8.31 -9.31 6.08
C GLU A 27 -8.14 -8.19 5.06
N PHE A 28 -6.92 -7.75 4.87
CA PHE A 28 -6.61 -6.70 3.91
C PHE A 28 -6.90 -7.15 2.48
N ALA A 29 -6.54 -8.41 2.17
CA ALA A 29 -6.81 -9.00 0.86
C ALA A 29 -8.31 -9.03 0.58
N GLU A 30 -9.10 -9.42 1.58
CA GLU A 30 -10.55 -9.44 1.45
C GLU A 30 -11.11 -8.05 1.14
N LYS A 31 -10.62 -7.03 1.82
CA LYS A 31 -11.06 -5.65 1.59
C LYS A 31 -10.70 -5.18 0.18
N LEU A 32 -9.56 -5.60 -0.34
CA LEU A 32 -9.12 -5.19 -1.68
C LEU A 32 -9.69 -6.08 -2.78
N GLY A 33 -10.31 -7.20 -2.44
CA GLY A 33 -10.84 -8.12 -3.43
C GLY A 33 -9.77 -8.93 -4.15
N VAL A 34 -8.66 -9.22 -3.47
CA VAL A 34 -7.55 -10.01 -4.01
C VAL A 34 -7.24 -11.16 -3.07
N SER A 35 -6.37 -12.09 -3.51
CA SER A 35 -5.98 -13.21 -2.65
C SER A 35 -4.95 -12.75 -1.63
N ARG A 36 -4.87 -13.49 -0.51
CA ARG A 36 -3.84 -13.26 0.50
C ARG A 36 -2.44 -13.37 -0.10
N MET A 37 -2.26 -14.33 -1.02
CA MET A 37 -0.99 -14.53 -1.69
C MET A 37 -0.57 -13.29 -2.48
N THR A 38 -1.53 -12.58 -3.07
CA THR A 38 -1.25 -11.33 -3.77
C THR A 38 -0.71 -10.27 -2.81
N ILE A 39 -1.31 -10.16 -1.63
CA ILE A 39 -0.82 -9.23 -0.60
C ILE A 39 0.61 -9.59 -0.19
N GLN A 40 0.87 -10.87 0.05
CA GLN A 40 2.22 -11.33 0.40
C GLN A 40 3.22 -10.97 -0.68
N SER A 41 2.85 -11.16 -1.95
CA SER A 41 3.72 -10.83 -3.09
C SER A 41 4.05 -9.34 -3.15
N TYR A 42 3.07 -8.49 -2.89
CA TYR A 42 3.30 -7.05 -2.83
C TYR A 42 4.27 -6.68 -1.71
N GLU A 43 4.08 -7.25 -0.53
CA GLU A 43 4.90 -6.91 0.64
C GLU A 43 6.31 -7.47 0.55
N ARG A 44 6.49 -8.55 -0.21
CA ARG A 44 7.81 -9.14 -0.44
C ARG A 44 8.56 -8.49 -1.59
N GLY A 45 7.88 -7.62 -2.36
CA GLY A 45 8.47 -6.96 -3.50
C GLY A 45 8.61 -7.86 -4.72
N VAL A 46 7.96 -9.02 -4.72
CA VAL A 46 7.98 -9.96 -5.86
C VAL A 46 7.04 -9.49 -6.96
N ARG A 47 5.96 -8.81 -6.60
CA ARG A 47 4.97 -8.31 -7.52
C ARG A 47 4.70 -6.84 -7.21
N ARG A 48 4.61 -6.04 -8.27
CA ARG A 48 4.32 -4.62 -8.11
C ARG A 48 2.83 -4.37 -8.09
N TYR A 49 2.39 -3.49 -7.21
CA TYR A 49 1.03 -2.95 -7.24
C TYR A 49 1.02 -1.66 -8.05
N THR A 50 -0.16 -1.32 -8.59
CA THR A 50 -0.31 -0.10 -9.38
C THR A 50 -0.59 1.09 -8.49
N PHE A 51 -0.39 2.29 -9.03
CA PHE A 51 -0.78 3.52 -8.35
C PHE A 51 -2.28 3.52 -8.06
N GLN A 52 -3.08 2.96 -8.96
CA GLN A 52 -4.53 2.86 -8.76
C GLN A 52 -4.86 2.03 -7.53
N THR A 53 -4.15 0.92 -7.33
CA THR A 53 -4.33 0.08 -6.14
C THR A 53 -4.00 0.89 -4.88
N LEU A 54 -2.92 1.63 -4.90
CA LEU A 54 -2.51 2.44 -3.77
C LEU A 54 -3.55 3.51 -3.44
N MET A 55 -4.09 4.16 -4.45
CA MET A 55 -5.12 5.18 -4.26
C MET A 55 -6.43 4.59 -3.75
N LYS A 56 -6.76 3.38 -4.19
CA LYS A 56 -7.93 2.67 -3.69
C LYS A 56 -7.81 2.44 -2.19
N ILE A 57 -6.63 2.01 -1.75
CA ILE A 57 -6.37 1.78 -0.33
C ILE A 57 -6.48 3.10 0.44
N ALA A 58 -5.89 4.16 -0.09
CA ALA A 58 -5.93 5.47 0.55
C ALA A 58 -7.37 5.96 0.73
N ASN A 59 -8.19 5.79 -0.29
CA ASN A 59 -9.60 6.19 -0.23
C ASN A 59 -10.37 5.37 0.81
N MET A 60 -10.08 4.08 0.91
CA MET A 60 -10.78 3.19 1.85
C MET A 60 -10.49 3.55 3.30
N TYR A 61 -9.28 4.01 3.59
CA TYR A 61 -8.84 4.26 4.95
C TYR A 61 -8.57 5.74 5.24
N VAL A 62 -8.89 6.60 4.28
CA VAL A 62 -8.72 8.06 4.42
C VAL A 62 -7.28 8.43 4.75
N TYR A 63 -6.33 7.76 4.11
CA TYR A 63 -4.91 8.08 4.24
C TYR A 63 -4.51 9.17 3.25
N ASN A 64 -3.60 10.02 3.66
CA ASN A 64 -2.96 10.97 2.75
C ASN A 64 -1.64 10.38 2.29
N ILE A 65 -1.54 10.08 1.01
CA ILE A 65 -0.32 9.55 0.43
C ILE A 65 0.28 10.63 -0.46
N ILE A 66 1.49 11.05 -0.13
CA ILE A 66 2.18 12.12 -0.84
C ILE A 66 3.31 11.52 -1.65
N ILE A 67 3.29 11.78 -2.95
CA ILE A 67 4.37 11.41 -3.85
C ILE A 67 4.97 12.71 -4.36
N GLN A 68 6.21 12.98 -3.96
CA GLN A 68 6.88 14.21 -4.33
C GLN A 68 7.81 13.93 -5.51
N LYS A 69 7.71 14.74 -6.55
CA LYS A 69 8.63 14.66 -7.67
C LYS A 69 9.93 15.32 -7.27
N LYS A 70 11.04 14.73 -7.70
CA LYS A 70 12.33 15.34 -7.46
C LYS A 70 12.43 16.65 -8.24
N GLN A 71 12.88 17.66 -7.57
CA GLN A 71 13.21 18.91 -8.21
C GLN A 71 14.57 18.77 -8.89
N LYS A 72 14.68 19.31 -10.08
CA LYS A 72 15.95 19.31 -10.79
C LYS A 72 16.58 20.70 -10.73
#